data_27be460f0c89b369e83793d0ba762275
#
_entry.id   27be460f0c89b369e83793d0ba762275
#
_cell.length_a   1.000
_cell.length_b   1.000
_cell.length_c   1.000
_cell.angle_alpha   90.00
_cell.angle_beta   90.00
_cell.angle_gamma   90.00
#
_symmetry.space_group_name_H-M   'P 1'
#
loop_
_entity.id
_entity.type
_entity.pdbx_description
1 polymer ?
#
loop_
_entity_poly.entity_id
_entity_poly.type
_entity_poly.pdbx_seq_one_letter_code
_entity_poly.pdbx_strand_id
1 'polypeptide(L)'
;MKPMKPTTLALTTTAALSAFSLQAWQTVAYARNSLSDAPPAPPNILLIVADDHGLDALGCYGNPVIRTPNLDALARDGTRFTNAFCTTASCSPSRSVILTGQHNHRNGMYGLQHDEHHFQCFDTVRSLPVMLADAGYRTARVGKFHIAPESVFAFQTVLSKGAANDPATIGRSPVEMAELSRPTIESADPRPFFLYFATDDPHRSNAFTPDGTTTFDTYPNPNPFGNRPAGYPGITPVVYNPADVIVPPFLPDTPAARAELAQYYQAVSRLDQGVGHLIDILKRAGKYDNTLIIYISDNGIAFPGAKTTTYDPGLQLPCIIRAPARRHPGAIQDAMISWADLTPTILDVANDTPPDAAARFDGRSFRAGLDGEKLTGFDEIYASHTFHEIQMYYPMRVVRTRQYKLIHNLAWPLTYPFALDLLQSPTWISATKTNHGEYFGKRTIAAFLHRPEYELYDIQRDPGELHNLAADPAFAAVKNGLIEKLKLFQQRTKDPWFSKWSYE
;
A
#
# COMPACT_ATOMS: atom_id res chain seq x y z
N MET A 1 7.53 31.59 -101.68
CA MET A 1 7.41 32.60 -100.65
C MET A 1 7.34 31.84 -99.29
N LYS A 2 8.23 32.07 -98.35
CA LYS A 2 8.46 31.30 -97.15
C LYS A 2 7.37 31.56 -96.12
N PRO A 3 6.94 30.54 -95.33
CA PRO A 3 6.07 30.75 -94.21
C PRO A 3 6.91 31.06 -92.90
N MET A 4 6.42 32.00 -92.09
CA MET A 4 6.93 32.37 -90.84
C MET A 4 6.61 31.33 -89.75
N LYS A 5 7.57 31.06 -88.88
CA LYS A 5 7.45 30.17 -87.69
C LYS A 5 6.72 30.87 -86.53
N PRO A 6 5.86 30.20 -85.77
CA PRO A 6 5.32 30.76 -84.56
C PRO A 6 6.31 30.66 -83.36
N THR A 7 6.39 31.72 -82.65
CA THR A 7 7.23 31.90 -81.47
C THR A 7 6.61 31.16 -80.25
N THR A 8 7.42 30.31 -79.61
CA THR A 8 7.10 29.68 -78.35
C THR A 8 7.31 30.66 -77.19
N LEU A 9 6.25 31.05 -76.55
CA LEU A 9 6.31 31.84 -75.30
C LEU A 9 5.15 31.39 -74.40
N ALA A 10 5.35 30.31 -73.64
CA ALA A 10 4.53 29.96 -72.49
C ALA A 10 5.03 28.66 -71.82
N LEU A 11 6.07 28.73 -70.94
CA LEU A 11 6.40 27.63 -70.04
C LEU A 11 7.37 28.03 -68.88
N THR A 12 7.28 29.27 -68.36
CA THR A 12 8.13 29.62 -67.20
C THR A 12 7.39 30.14 -65.96
N THR A 13 6.06 30.21 -65.95
CA THR A 13 5.28 30.74 -64.83
C THR A 13 4.64 29.69 -63.93
N THR A 14 4.58 28.43 -64.33
CA THR A 14 3.94 27.36 -63.54
C THR A 14 4.92 26.62 -62.57
N ALA A 15 6.22 26.70 -62.82
CA ALA A 15 7.21 26.01 -61.94
C ALA A 15 7.51 26.79 -60.67
N ALA A 16 7.37 28.13 -60.67
CA ALA A 16 7.67 28.99 -59.48
C ALA A 16 6.56 28.94 -58.42
N LEU A 17 5.29 28.75 -58.81
CA LEU A 17 4.16 28.67 -57.89
C LEU A 17 4.07 27.29 -57.21
N SER A 18 4.50 26.20 -57.83
CA SER A 18 4.54 24.87 -57.23
C SER A 18 5.71 24.70 -56.23
N ALA A 19 6.85 25.41 -56.43
CA ALA A 19 7.95 25.36 -55.48
C ALA A 19 7.65 26.15 -54.20
N PHE A 20 6.91 27.25 -54.25
CA PHE A 20 6.48 28.00 -53.07
C PHE A 20 5.44 27.26 -52.25
N SER A 21 4.53 26.49 -52.85
CA SER A 21 3.54 25.70 -52.11
C SER A 21 4.18 24.48 -51.43
N LEU A 22 5.15 23.80 -52.04
CA LEU A 22 5.86 22.68 -51.41
C LEU A 22 6.72 23.11 -50.23
N GLN A 23 7.42 24.22 -50.31
CA GLN A 23 8.23 24.77 -49.18
C GLN A 23 7.35 25.23 -48.01
N ALA A 24 6.17 25.83 -48.29
CA ALA A 24 5.22 26.21 -47.23
C ALA A 24 4.63 25.00 -46.50
N TRP A 25 4.36 23.92 -47.22
CA TRP A 25 3.89 22.67 -46.62
C TRP A 25 4.99 21.90 -45.85
N GLN A 26 6.23 21.95 -46.30
CA GLN A 26 7.35 21.34 -45.57
C GLN A 26 7.70 22.17 -44.29
N THR A 27 7.63 23.47 -44.29
CA THR A 27 7.84 24.31 -43.08
C THR A 27 6.70 24.15 -42.08
N VAL A 28 5.44 24.00 -42.52
CA VAL A 28 4.31 23.74 -41.61
C VAL A 28 4.35 22.30 -41.06
N ALA A 29 4.80 21.30 -41.84
CA ALA A 29 5.01 19.94 -41.36
C ALA A 29 6.18 19.83 -40.40
N TYR A 30 7.29 20.55 -40.63
CA TYR A 30 8.43 20.62 -39.72
C TYR A 30 8.09 21.38 -38.42
N ALA A 31 7.32 22.47 -38.50
CA ALA A 31 6.84 23.19 -37.33
C ALA A 31 5.81 22.38 -36.49
N ARG A 32 5.03 21.50 -37.11
CA ARG A 32 4.15 20.56 -36.36
C ARG A 32 4.90 19.42 -35.68
N ASN A 33 5.99 18.95 -36.25
CA ASN A 33 6.82 17.90 -35.62
C ASN A 33 7.79 18.43 -34.55
N SER A 34 8.11 19.75 -34.56
CA SER A 34 8.99 20.35 -33.55
C SER A 34 8.27 20.89 -32.32
N LEU A 35 6.92 20.75 -32.23
CA LEU A 35 6.15 21.17 -31.06
C LEU A 35 5.87 20.02 -30.08
N SER A 36 6.49 18.82 -30.26
CA SER A 36 6.22 17.65 -29.39
C SER A 36 7.44 17.06 -28.67
N ASP A 37 8.60 17.72 -28.69
CA ASP A 37 9.81 17.21 -28.03
C ASP A 37 10.03 17.72 -26.58
N ALA A 38 9.08 18.46 -26.03
CA ALA A 38 9.08 18.68 -24.58
C ALA A 38 8.64 17.38 -23.90
N PRO A 39 9.40 16.84 -22.94
CA PRO A 39 8.96 15.69 -22.17
C PRO A 39 7.56 15.96 -21.62
N PRO A 40 6.65 14.98 -21.62
CA PRO A 40 5.31 15.18 -21.09
C PRO A 40 5.39 15.73 -19.67
N ALA A 41 4.57 16.71 -19.35
CA ALA A 41 4.52 17.30 -18.02
C ALA A 41 4.35 16.18 -16.97
N PRO A 42 5.09 16.24 -15.85
CA PRO A 42 5.00 15.20 -14.83
C PRO A 42 3.56 15.10 -14.30
N PRO A 43 3.05 13.89 -14.07
CA PRO A 43 1.68 13.68 -13.64
C PRO A 43 1.46 14.14 -12.20
N ASN A 44 0.22 14.45 -11.84
CA ASN A 44 -0.16 14.50 -10.44
C ASN A 44 -0.04 13.11 -9.81
N ILE A 45 0.13 13.06 -8.50
CA ILE A 45 0.27 11.82 -7.74
C ILE A 45 -0.74 11.83 -6.60
N LEU A 46 -1.60 10.82 -6.56
CA LEU A 46 -2.52 10.54 -5.46
C LEU A 46 -2.16 9.19 -4.85
N LEU A 47 -1.63 9.21 -3.63
CA LEU A 47 -1.32 8.01 -2.86
C LEU A 47 -2.37 7.84 -1.76
N ILE A 48 -3.23 6.84 -1.93
CA ILE A 48 -4.30 6.47 -1.00
C ILE A 48 -3.80 5.30 -0.15
N VAL A 49 -3.73 5.50 1.16
CA VAL A 49 -3.29 4.49 2.11
C VAL A 49 -4.42 4.18 3.10
N ALA A 50 -4.99 3.00 2.98
CA ALA A 50 -5.91 2.47 3.97
C ALA A 50 -5.16 1.97 5.21
N ASP A 51 -5.83 1.89 6.35
CA ASP A 51 -5.28 1.42 7.61
C ASP A 51 -5.84 0.04 7.96
N ASP A 52 -4.98 -0.99 7.97
CA ASP A 52 -5.36 -2.39 8.26
C ASP A 52 -6.32 -3.02 7.20
N HIS A 53 -6.20 -2.70 5.92
CA HIS A 53 -7.07 -3.27 4.89
C HIS A 53 -6.48 -4.57 4.32
N GLY A 54 -7.08 -5.70 4.69
CA GLY A 54 -6.69 -7.02 4.22
C GLY A 54 -7.03 -7.30 2.75
N LEU A 55 -6.22 -8.13 2.10
CA LEU A 55 -6.37 -8.52 0.69
C LEU A 55 -7.76 -9.10 0.38
N ASP A 56 -8.29 -9.95 1.27
CA ASP A 56 -9.55 -10.68 1.07
C ASP A 56 -10.81 -9.81 1.23
N ALA A 57 -10.65 -8.54 1.59
CA ALA A 57 -11.76 -7.63 1.85
C ALA A 57 -12.04 -6.66 0.69
N LEU A 58 -11.96 -7.16 -0.56
CA LEU A 58 -12.21 -6.39 -1.79
C LEU A 58 -12.90 -7.27 -2.86
N GLY A 59 -13.89 -6.71 -3.56
CA GLY A 59 -14.57 -7.39 -4.67
C GLY A 59 -13.62 -7.77 -5.79
N CYS A 60 -12.73 -6.86 -6.21
CA CYS A 60 -11.76 -7.13 -7.27
C CYS A 60 -10.68 -8.15 -6.90
N TYR A 61 -10.53 -8.50 -5.63
CA TYR A 61 -9.68 -9.61 -5.15
C TYR A 61 -10.47 -10.90 -4.86
N GLY A 62 -11.75 -10.93 -5.21
CA GLY A 62 -12.55 -12.16 -5.20
C GLY A 62 -13.54 -12.31 -4.05
N ASN A 63 -13.72 -11.30 -3.19
CA ASN A 63 -14.76 -11.35 -2.16
C ASN A 63 -16.14 -11.02 -2.77
N PRO A 64 -17.10 -11.98 -2.79
CA PRO A 64 -18.39 -11.77 -3.44
C PRO A 64 -19.41 -11.03 -2.57
N VAL A 65 -19.12 -10.84 -1.29
CA VAL A 65 -20.05 -10.29 -0.28
C VAL A 65 -19.81 -8.81 -0.06
N ILE A 66 -18.55 -8.41 0.06
CA ILE A 66 -18.19 -7.02 0.37
C ILE A 66 -18.49 -6.08 -0.80
N ARG A 67 -18.94 -4.88 -0.49
CA ARG A 67 -19.30 -3.86 -1.49
C ARG A 67 -18.21 -2.80 -1.58
N THR A 68 -17.40 -2.91 -2.64
CA THR A 68 -16.30 -1.99 -2.96
C THR A 68 -16.34 -1.53 -4.43
N PRO A 69 -17.49 -1.01 -4.93
CA PRO A 69 -17.68 -0.74 -6.34
C PRO A 69 -16.72 0.31 -6.90
N ASN A 70 -16.24 1.26 -6.09
CA ASN A 70 -15.34 2.32 -6.52
C ASN A 70 -13.90 1.81 -6.66
N LEU A 71 -13.43 1.01 -5.72
CA LEU A 71 -12.14 0.33 -5.78
C LEU A 71 -12.12 -0.73 -6.89
N ASP A 72 -13.22 -1.45 -7.08
CA ASP A 72 -13.37 -2.39 -8.18
C ASP A 72 -13.35 -1.67 -9.54
N ALA A 73 -13.94 -0.46 -9.63
CA ALA A 73 -13.85 0.37 -10.82
C ALA A 73 -12.44 0.88 -11.07
N LEU A 74 -11.72 1.29 -10.01
CA LEU A 74 -10.32 1.69 -10.11
C LEU A 74 -9.43 0.52 -10.61
N ALA A 75 -9.68 -0.70 -10.13
CA ALA A 75 -8.98 -1.90 -10.59
C ALA A 75 -9.27 -2.23 -12.06
N ARG A 76 -10.50 -2.03 -12.51
CA ARG A 76 -10.85 -2.20 -13.94
C ARG A 76 -10.23 -1.13 -14.85
N ASP A 77 -9.97 0.07 -14.31
CA ASP A 77 -9.36 1.18 -15.06
C ASP A 77 -7.83 1.25 -14.90
N GLY A 78 -7.25 0.48 -13.99
CA GLY A 78 -5.83 0.43 -13.66
C GLY A 78 -5.23 -0.96 -13.80
N THR A 79 -4.16 -1.20 -13.06
CA THR A 79 -3.46 -2.48 -12.89
C THR A 79 -3.64 -2.97 -11.47
N ARG A 80 -4.08 -4.21 -11.29
CA ARG A 80 -4.20 -4.89 -10.01
C ARG A 80 -3.00 -5.81 -9.79
N PHE A 81 -2.26 -5.57 -8.71
CA PHE A 81 -1.13 -6.42 -8.31
C PHE A 81 -1.62 -7.57 -7.42
N THR A 82 -1.24 -8.80 -7.75
CA THR A 82 -1.62 -10.00 -6.98
C THR A 82 -0.60 -10.39 -5.92
N ASN A 83 0.63 -9.90 -6.03
CA ASN A 83 1.74 -10.19 -5.12
C ASN A 83 2.41 -8.89 -4.65
N ALA A 84 1.66 -8.08 -3.90
CA ALA A 84 2.14 -6.84 -3.29
C ALA A 84 2.21 -6.99 -1.78
N PHE A 85 3.30 -6.53 -1.15
CA PHE A 85 3.58 -6.81 0.26
C PHE A 85 4.03 -5.56 1.00
N CYS A 86 3.53 -5.37 2.23
CA CYS A 86 4.25 -4.50 3.15
C CYS A 86 5.53 -5.20 3.64
N THR A 87 6.49 -4.40 4.11
CA THR A 87 7.75 -4.93 4.64
C THR A 87 7.68 -5.16 6.15
N THR A 88 6.61 -4.71 6.79
CA THR A 88 6.33 -4.90 8.20
C THR A 88 4.84 -4.71 8.46
N ALA A 89 4.22 -5.62 9.20
CA ALA A 89 2.78 -5.56 9.49
C ALA A 89 2.49 -4.69 10.73
N SER A 90 2.91 -3.42 10.67
CA SER A 90 2.74 -2.43 11.75
C SER A 90 2.66 -1.03 11.16
N CYS A 91 1.69 -0.22 11.60
CA CYS A 91 1.31 1.04 10.97
C CYS A 91 2.48 2.02 10.76
N SER A 92 3.10 2.53 11.85
CA SER A 92 4.18 3.53 11.74
C SER A 92 5.39 3.01 10.96
N PRO A 93 5.91 1.80 11.25
CA PRO A 93 7.00 1.21 10.47
C PRO A 93 6.66 1.07 8.98
N SER A 94 5.49 0.54 8.63
CA SER A 94 5.09 0.38 7.23
C SER A 94 4.95 1.71 6.50
N ARG A 95 4.28 2.69 7.12
CA ARG A 95 4.13 4.05 6.54
C ARG A 95 5.47 4.74 6.31
N SER A 96 6.44 4.52 7.21
CA SER A 96 7.80 5.03 7.02
C SER A 96 8.48 4.43 5.79
N VAL A 97 8.32 3.12 5.55
CA VAL A 97 8.86 2.44 4.36
C VAL A 97 8.20 2.95 3.09
N ILE A 98 6.87 3.10 3.07
CA ILE A 98 6.10 3.65 1.93
C ILE A 98 6.66 5.01 1.50
N LEU A 99 6.98 5.88 2.46
CA LEU A 99 7.42 7.26 2.20
C LEU A 99 8.94 7.45 2.14
N THR A 100 9.75 6.39 2.31
CA THR A 100 11.22 6.50 2.25
C THR A 100 11.87 5.56 1.24
N GLY A 101 11.19 4.46 0.86
CA GLY A 101 11.80 3.40 0.05
C GLY A 101 12.89 2.62 0.80
N GLN A 102 12.97 2.78 2.13
CA GLN A 102 13.93 2.09 3.00
C GLN A 102 13.18 1.20 3.99
N HIS A 103 13.70 0.01 4.24
CA HIS A 103 13.15 -0.85 5.29
C HIS A 103 13.19 -0.17 6.66
N ASN A 104 12.20 -0.48 7.51
CA ASN A 104 12.04 0.14 8.83
C ASN A 104 13.27 -0.07 9.74
N HIS A 105 13.99 -1.17 9.62
CA HIS A 105 15.23 -1.40 10.36
C HIS A 105 16.38 -0.48 9.90
N ARG A 106 16.36 0.01 8.66
CA ARG A 106 17.33 0.94 8.12
C ARG A 106 16.96 2.40 8.38
N ASN A 107 15.68 2.75 8.30
CA ASN A 107 15.24 4.13 8.48
C ASN A 107 15.03 4.53 9.96
N GLY A 108 15.04 3.55 10.91
CA GLY A 108 14.94 3.80 12.35
C GLY A 108 13.53 3.66 12.93
N MET A 109 12.48 3.53 12.11
CA MET A 109 11.11 3.37 12.59
C MET A 109 10.86 1.91 13.01
N TYR A 110 11.31 1.52 14.20
CA TYR A 110 11.23 0.13 14.66
C TYR A 110 9.87 -0.27 15.23
N GLY A 111 9.02 0.68 15.62
CA GLY A 111 7.70 0.48 16.22
C GLY A 111 6.80 1.70 16.05
N LEU A 112 5.71 1.77 16.85
CA LEU A 112 4.71 2.85 16.78
C LEU A 112 5.25 4.21 17.24
N GLN A 113 4.71 5.29 16.66
CA GLN A 113 5.15 6.66 16.90
C GLN A 113 4.45 7.35 18.07
N HIS A 114 3.18 7.00 18.34
CA HIS A 114 2.30 7.72 19.26
C HIS A 114 2.49 7.31 20.72
N ASP A 115 1.93 8.11 21.63
CA ASP A 115 1.91 7.93 23.07
C ASP A 115 3.33 7.64 23.62
N GLU A 116 3.49 6.73 24.56
CA GLU A 116 4.74 6.34 25.18
C GLU A 116 5.71 5.57 24.27
N HIS A 117 5.29 5.21 23.05
CA HIS A 117 6.12 4.39 22.15
C HIS A 117 7.25 5.20 21.52
N HIS A 118 6.97 6.40 21.02
CA HIS A 118 7.92 7.42 20.52
C HIS A 118 8.97 6.95 19.51
N PHE A 119 8.71 5.86 18.74
CA PHE A 119 9.64 5.49 17.66
C PHE A 119 9.61 6.53 16.54
N GLN A 120 10.79 6.77 15.96
CA GLN A 120 10.96 7.75 14.88
C GLN A 120 12.04 7.34 13.90
N CYS A 121 11.98 7.87 12.68
CA CYS A 121 13.04 7.73 11.70
C CYS A 121 14.27 8.55 12.09
N PHE A 122 15.43 8.16 11.59
CA PHE A 122 16.64 8.96 11.72
C PHE A 122 16.52 10.28 10.94
N ASP A 123 17.07 11.36 11.48
CA ASP A 123 17.04 12.70 10.87
C ASP A 123 17.77 12.77 9.51
N THR A 124 18.63 11.81 9.23
CA THR A 124 19.36 11.69 7.95
C THR A 124 18.53 11.09 6.83
N VAL A 125 17.34 10.56 7.13
CA VAL A 125 16.43 9.98 6.14
C VAL A 125 15.80 11.09 5.30
N ARG A 126 15.71 10.88 4.00
CA ARG A 126 15.03 11.80 3.07
C ARG A 126 13.78 11.14 2.51
N SER A 127 12.65 11.75 2.77
CA SER A 127 11.34 11.17 2.46
C SER A 127 10.79 11.61 1.09
N LEU A 128 9.83 10.84 0.57
CA LEU A 128 9.15 11.10 -0.69
C LEU A 128 8.51 12.50 -0.77
N PRO A 129 7.75 13.00 0.25
CA PRO A 129 7.17 14.35 0.16
C PRO A 129 8.22 15.44 0.04
N VAL A 130 9.38 15.30 0.70
CA VAL A 130 10.50 16.26 0.58
C VAL A 130 11.13 16.18 -0.82
N MET A 131 11.40 14.97 -1.32
CA MET A 131 11.98 14.79 -2.66
C MET A 131 11.06 15.34 -3.76
N LEU A 132 9.75 15.08 -3.68
CA LEU A 132 8.78 15.60 -4.64
C LEU A 132 8.62 17.13 -4.54
N ALA A 133 8.70 17.71 -3.32
CA ALA A 133 8.69 19.16 -3.17
C ALA A 133 9.90 19.81 -3.86
N ASP A 134 11.09 19.21 -3.73
CA ASP A 134 12.30 19.65 -4.43
C ASP A 134 12.20 19.49 -5.96
N ALA A 135 11.46 18.47 -6.42
CA ALA A 135 11.12 18.27 -7.84
C ALA A 135 10.01 19.21 -8.35
N GLY A 136 9.56 20.18 -7.52
CA GLY A 136 8.58 21.19 -7.91
C GLY A 136 7.12 20.80 -7.70
N TYR A 137 6.83 19.67 -7.06
CA TYR A 137 5.46 19.30 -6.69
C TYR A 137 4.92 20.16 -5.54
N ARG A 138 3.62 20.42 -5.55
CA ARG A 138 2.86 20.88 -4.38
C ARG A 138 2.50 19.66 -3.56
N THR A 139 3.00 19.56 -2.32
CA THR A 139 2.78 18.38 -1.47
C THR A 139 1.75 18.66 -0.39
N ALA A 140 0.74 17.79 -0.28
CA ALA A 140 -0.31 17.89 0.72
C ALA A 140 -0.63 16.52 1.35
N ARG A 141 -1.06 16.55 2.62
CA ARG A 141 -1.54 15.35 3.33
C ARG A 141 -2.87 15.59 4.03
N VAL A 142 -3.68 14.53 4.16
CA VAL A 142 -4.93 14.52 4.90
C VAL A 142 -5.10 13.18 5.63
N GLY A 143 -5.64 13.22 6.84
CA GLY A 143 -5.92 12.05 7.66
C GLY A 143 -4.74 11.50 8.42
N LYS A 144 -4.66 10.16 8.54
CA LYS A 144 -3.67 9.46 9.38
C LYS A 144 -2.25 9.64 8.86
N PHE A 145 -1.39 10.16 9.70
CA PHE A 145 0.04 10.32 9.39
C PHE A 145 0.90 9.28 10.10
N HIS A 146 0.90 9.30 11.43
CA HIS A 146 1.40 8.26 12.32
C HIS A 146 2.88 7.89 12.13
N ILE A 147 3.72 8.84 11.71
CA ILE A 147 5.18 8.71 11.56
C ILE A 147 5.89 9.95 12.10
N ALA A 148 7.14 9.81 12.48
CA ALA A 148 7.99 10.88 13.05
C ALA A 148 9.45 10.74 12.57
N PRO A 149 10.26 11.82 12.68
CA PRO A 149 9.86 13.17 13.05
C PRO A 149 9.18 13.89 11.88
N GLU A 150 8.32 14.88 12.16
CA GLU A 150 7.61 15.63 11.11
C GLU A 150 8.56 16.39 10.18
N SER A 151 9.75 16.79 10.67
CA SER A 151 10.80 17.43 9.88
C SER A 151 11.34 16.57 8.75
N VAL A 152 11.42 15.25 8.95
CA VAL A 152 11.84 14.27 7.92
C VAL A 152 10.76 14.08 6.87
N PHE A 153 9.50 14.15 7.27
CA PHE A 153 8.33 13.91 6.40
C PHE A 153 7.54 15.19 6.12
N ALA A 154 8.24 16.30 5.87
CA ALA A 154 7.61 17.59 5.69
C ALA A 154 6.72 17.66 4.43
N PHE A 155 5.44 17.93 4.65
CA PHE A 155 4.49 18.31 3.60
C PHE A 155 4.27 19.82 3.62
N GLN A 156 4.17 20.45 2.45
CA GLN A 156 3.91 21.89 2.35
C GLN A 156 2.53 22.26 2.91
N THR A 157 1.55 21.35 2.81
CA THR A 157 0.19 21.59 3.30
C THR A 157 -0.30 20.40 4.12
N VAL A 158 -0.78 20.66 5.33
CA VAL A 158 -1.47 19.70 6.19
C VAL A 158 -2.95 20.08 6.21
N LEU A 159 -3.78 19.36 5.48
CA LEU A 159 -5.21 19.65 5.31
C LEU A 159 -6.00 19.27 6.56
N SER A 160 -5.65 18.16 7.19
CA SER A 160 -6.19 17.73 8.48
C SER A 160 -5.29 16.68 9.09
N LYS A 161 -5.20 16.65 10.42
CA LYS A 161 -4.51 15.63 11.19
C LYS A 161 -5.54 14.60 11.68
N GLY A 162 -5.38 13.34 11.29
CA GLY A 162 -6.06 12.23 11.94
C GLY A 162 -5.39 11.98 13.31
N ALA A 163 -6.20 11.69 14.32
CA ALA A 163 -5.70 11.24 15.61
C ALA A 163 -5.73 9.71 15.65
N ALA A 164 -4.58 9.09 15.91
CA ALA A 164 -4.52 7.64 16.05
C ALA A 164 -5.51 7.18 17.13
N ASN A 165 -6.27 6.12 16.85
CA ASN A 165 -7.21 5.48 17.78
C ASN A 165 -8.39 6.33 18.27
N ASP A 166 -8.58 7.58 17.79
CA ASP A 166 -9.77 8.37 18.12
C ASP A 166 -10.96 7.93 17.24
N PRO A 167 -12.08 7.46 17.84
CA PRO A 167 -13.27 7.08 17.08
C PRO A 167 -13.92 8.25 16.33
N ALA A 168 -13.62 9.49 16.71
CA ALA A 168 -14.13 10.71 16.08
C ALA A 168 -13.17 11.32 15.06
N THR A 169 -12.04 10.66 14.77
CA THR A 169 -11.03 11.18 13.85
C THR A 169 -11.60 11.43 12.44
N ILE A 170 -11.10 12.47 11.78
CA ILE A 170 -11.44 12.78 10.39
C ILE A 170 -11.08 11.60 9.43
N GLY A 171 -10.09 10.78 9.78
CA GLY A 171 -9.68 9.62 9.00
C GLY A 171 -10.75 8.54 8.84
N ARG A 172 -11.86 8.61 9.62
CA ARG A 172 -13.05 7.76 9.47
C ARG A 172 -14.17 8.43 8.67
N SER A 173 -13.96 9.65 8.21
CA SER A 173 -14.91 10.40 7.38
C SER A 173 -14.32 10.67 5.99
N PRO A 174 -14.14 9.61 5.16
CA PRO A 174 -13.33 9.70 3.94
C PRO A 174 -13.94 10.62 2.88
N VAL A 175 -15.26 10.88 2.90
CA VAL A 175 -15.91 11.89 2.04
C VAL A 175 -15.52 13.30 2.46
N GLU A 176 -15.52 13.59 3.77
CA GLU A 176 -15.05 14.90 4.26
C GLU A 176 -13.55 15.10 3.99
N MET A 177 -12.74 14.05 4.14
CA MET A 177 -11.32 14.08 3.74
C MET A 177 -11.16 14.43 2.26
N ALA A 178 -11.98 13.86 1.38
CA ALA A 178 -11.97 14.17 -0.04
C ALA A 178 -12.36 15.63 -0.32
N GLU A 179 -13.35 16.17 0.40
CA GLU A 179 -13.71 17.59 0.32
C GLU A 179 -12.59 18.52 0.81
N LEU A 180 -11.90 18.18 1.89
CA LEU A 180 -10.71 18.92 2.35
C LEU A 180 -9.57 18.89 1.32
N SER A 181 -9.51 17.87 0.49
CA SER A 181 -8.51 17.73 -0.57
C SER A 181 -8.85 18.52 -1.84
N ARG A 182 -10.11 18.94 -2.01
CA ARG A 182 -10.61 19.66 -3.19
C ARG A 182 -9.76 20.89 -3.57
N PRO A 183 -9.40 21.82 -2.65
CA PRO A 183 -8.60 22.98 -3.00
C PRO A 183 -7.21 22.63 -3.56
N THR A 184 -6.62 21.52 -3.10
CA THR A 184 -5.34 21.02 -3.65
C THR A 184 -5.50 20.52 -5.08
N ILE A 185 -6.57 19.78 -5.35
CA ILE A 185 -6.86 19.17 -6.66
C ILE A 185 -7.29 20.23 -7.68
N GLU A 186 -8.21 21.12 -7.31
CA GLU A 186 -8.82 22.13 -8.20
C GLU A 186 -7.97 23.40 -8.35
N SER A 187 -6.81 23.47 -7.68
CA SER A 187 -5.91 24.62 -7.74
C SER A 187 -5.52 24.98 -9.19
N ALA A 188 -5.52 26.27 -9.47
CA ALA A 188 -5.06 26.84 -10.75
C ALA A 188 -3.51 26.87 -10.87
N ASP A 189 -2.77 26.56 -9.82
CA ASP A 189 -1.31 26.44 -9.86
C ASP A 189 -0.92 25.36 -10.87
N PRO A 190 -0.08 25.67 -11.91
CA PRO A 190 0.28 24.73 -12.96
C PRO A 190 1.18 23.59 -12.49
N ARG A 191 1.80 23.71 -11.31
CA ARG A 191 2.64 22.64 -10.77
C ARG A 191 1.82 21.40 -10.44
N PRO A 192 2.35 20.19 -10.67
CA PRO A 192 1.68 18.96 -10.27
C PRO A 192 1.56 18.90 -8.75
N PHE A 193 0.58 18.14 -8.27
CA PHE A 193 0.44 17.88 -6.83
C PHE A 193 0.84 16.46 -6.47
N PHE A 194 1.33 16.29 -5.23
CA PHE A 194 1.39 15.02 -4.52
C PHE A 194 0.42 15.09 -3.33
N LEU A 195 -0.63 14.31 -3.37
CA LEU A 195 -1.60 14.19 -2.28
C LEU A 195 -1.45 12.82 -1.59
N TYR A 196 -1.08 12.83 -0.31
CA TYR A 196 -1.10 11.68 0.57
C TYR A 196 -2.45 11.65 1.30
N PHE A 197 -3.32 10.75 0.87
CA PHE A 197 -4.67 10.55 1.40
C PHE A 197 -4.69 9.28 2.24
N ALA A 198 -4.64 9.41 3.56
CA ALA A 198 -4.48 8.28 4.47
C ALA A 198 -5.66 8.19 5.44
N THR A 199 -6.47 7.14 5.31
CA THR A 199 -7.63 6.92 6.17
C THR A 199 -7.23 6.25 7.48
N ASP A 200 -8.10 6.34 8.51
CA ASP A 200 -8.06 5.47 9.69
C ASP A 200 -8.94 4.22 9.48
N ASP A 201 -9.77 4.22 8.45
CA ASP A 201 -10.54 3.03 8.08
C ASP A 201 -9.68 2.05 7.25
N PRO A 202 -9.89 0.75 7.47
CA PRO A 202 -10.80 0.07 8.41
C PRO A 202 -10.16 -0.38 9.74
N HIS A 203 -9.17 0.34 10.28
CA HIS A 203 -8.53 0.08 11.57
C HIS A 203 -9.55 -0.03 12.72
N ARG A 204 -9.22 -0.80 13.77
CA ARG A 204 -10.03 -0.80 14.98
C ARG A 204 -10.10 0.59 15.61
N SER A 205 -11.25 0.95 16.16
CA SER A 205 -11.39 2.10 17.05
C SER A 205 -11.19 1.62 18.49
N ASN A 206 -10.62 2.45 19.35
CA ASN A 206 -10.50 2.15 20.78
C ASN A 206 -11.85 2.33 21.54
N ALA A 207 -12.97 2.11 20.87
CA ALA A 207 -14.29 2.13 21.49
C ALA A 207 -14.51 0.83 22.29
N PHE A 208 -13.86 0.76 23.45
CA PHE A 208 -14.12 -0.29 24.44
C PHE A 208 -15.21 0.18 25.39
N THR A 209 -16.08 -0.75 25.81
CA THR A 209 -16.95 -0.48 26.95
C THR A 209 -16.10 -0.40 28.21
N PRO A 210 -16.28 0.64 29.07
CA PRO A 210 -15.44 0.82 30.26
C PRO A 210 -15.47 -0.34 31.26
N ASP A 211 -16.46 -1.20 31.20
CA ASP A 211 -16.66 -2.34 32.11
C ASP A 211 -16.19 -3.69 31.51
N GLY A 212 -15.61 -3.69 30.28
CA GLY A 212 -15.17 -4.90 29.62
C GLY A 212 -16.29 -5.87 29.23
N THR A 213 -17.55 -5.50 29.42
CA THR A 213 -18.73 -6.30 29.05
C THR A 213 -19.15 -6.03 27.61
N THR A 214 -18.28 -6.30 26.65
CA THR A 214 -18.69 -6.39 25.26
C THR A 214 -19.44 -7.72 25.10
N THR A 215 -20.75 -7.69 25.21
CA THR A 215 -21.56 -8.82 24.75
C THR A 215 -21.59 -8.78 23.23
N PHE A 216 -21.54 -9.93 22.58
CA PHE A 216 -21.54 -10.05 21.10
C PHE A 216 -22.79 -9.44 20.44
N ASP A 217 -23.83 -9.15 21.20
CA ASP A 217 -25.11 -8.65 20.72
C ASP A 217 -25.30 -7.13 20.88
N THR A 218 -24.46 -6.48 21.70
CA THR A 218 -24.55 -5.03 21.95
C THR A 218 -23.17 -4.39 21.81
N TYR A 219 -22.89 -3.89 20.62
CA TYR A 219 -21.67 -3.13 20.38
C TYR A 219 -21.82 -1.71 20.93
N PRO A 220 -20.74 -1.17 21.53
CA PRO A 220 -20.74 0.25 21.89
C PRO A 220 -20.92 1.13 20.65
N ASN A 221 -21.37 2.34 20.84
CA ASN A 221 -21.52 3.34 19.81
C ASN A 221 -20.42 4.42 19.98
N PRO A 222 -19.41 4.52 19.09
CA PRO A 222 -19.16 3.66 17.91
C PRO A 222 -18.71 2.23 18.28
N ASN A 223 -18.87 1.29 17.34
CA ASN A 223 -18.40 -0.09 17.53
C ASN A 223 -16.88 -0.22 17.31
N PRO A 224 -16.26 -1.42 17.49
CA PRO A 224 -14.81 -1.63 17.33
C PRO A 224 -14.22 -1.16 16.00
N PHE A 225 -14.99 -0.98 14.93
CA PHE A 225 -14.54 -0.46 13.63
C PHE A 225 -15.10 0.94 13.32
N GLY A 226 -15.43 1.70 14.37
CA GLY A 226 -15.84 3.08 14.25
C GLY A 226 -17.22 3.30 13.59
N ASN A 227 -18.00 2.24 13.36
CA ASN A 227 -19.36 2.42 12.85
C ASN A 227 -20.27 2.97 13.95
N ARG A 228 -21.13 3.95 13.60
CA ARG A 228 -22.02 4.63 14.52
C ARG A 228 -23.40 4.83 13.87
N PRO A 229 -24.51 4.81 14.65
CA PRO A 229 -25.87 5.01 14.14
C PRO A 229 -26.05 6.36 13.43
N ALA A 230 -25.38 7.42 13.91
CA ALA A 230 -25.43 8.73 13.27
C ALA A 230 -24.78 8.76 11.87
N GLY A 231 -24.02 7.70 11.50
CA GLY A 231 -23.28 7.64 10.24
C GLY A 231 -22.19 8.70 10.13
N TYR A 232 -21.73 8.92 8.90
CA TYR A 232 -20.73 9.93 8.55
C TYR A 232 -21.23 10.78 7.38
N PRO A 233 -20.86 12.07 7.28
CA PRO A 233 -21.30 12.94 6.20
C PRO A 233 -20.99 12.36 4.82
N GLY A 234 -22.00 12.37 3.94
CA GLY A 234 -21.87 11.88 2.57
C GLY A 234 -21.76 10.36 2.42
N ILE A 235 -21.86 9.58 3.49
CA ILE A 235 -21.76 8.12 3.49
C ILE A 235 -23.15 7.50 3.62
N THR A 236 -23.46 6.56 2.73
CA THR A 236 -24.59 5.64 2.87
C THR A 236 -24.14 4.40 3.64
N PRO A 237 -24.63 4.13 4.84
CA PRO A 237 -24.22 2.96 5.61
C PRO A 237 -24.54 1.65 4.88
N VAL A 238 -23.57 0.73 4.82
CA VAL A 238 -23.74 -0.62 4.31
C VAL A 238 -23.58 -1.61 5.46
N VAL A 239 -24.68 -2.21 5.87
CA VAL A 239 -24.69 -3.18 6.99
C VAL A 239 -24.57 -4.60 6.42
N TYR A 240 -23.75 -5.44 7.05
CA TYR A 240 -23.54 -6.84 6.68
C TYR A 240 -24.11 -7.76 7.73
N ASN A 241 -24.75 -8.85 7.29
CA ASN A 241 -25.16 -9.93 8.18
C ASN A 241 -23.93 -10.78 8.53
N PRO A 242 -23.63 -11.02 9.82
CA PRO A 242 -22.53 -11.90 10.23
C PRO A 242 -22.57 -13.32 9.61
N ALA A 243 -23.77 -13.84 9.28
CA ALA A 243 -23.90 -15.12 8.63
C ALA A 243 -23.31 -15.17 7.20
N ASP A 244 -23.29 -14.03 6.51
CA ASP A 244 -22.92 -13.95 5.09
C ASP A 244 -21.43 -13.63 4.87
N VAL A 245 -20.72 -13.16 5.90
CA VAL A 245 -19.30 -12.79 5.76
C VAL A 245 -18.41 -13.99 5.48
N ILE A 246 -17.37 -13.77 4.69
CA ILE A 246 -16.35 -14.77 4.41
C ILE A 246 -15.30 -14.72 5.53
N VAL A 247 -15.20 -15.78 6.31
CA VAL A 247 -14.19 -15.89 7.37
C VAL A 247 -12.87 -16.35 6.74
N PRO A 248 -11.80 -15.51 6.80
CA PRO A 248 -10.49 -15.92 6.30
C PRO A 248 -9.97 -17.19 6.99
N PRO A 249 -9.23 -18.08 6.27
CA PRO A 249 -8.81 -19.38 6.80
C PRO A 249 -7.96 -19.33 8.08
N PHE A 250 -7.29 -18.22 8.35
CA PHE A 250 -6.48 -18.02 9.55
C PHE A 250 -7.28 -17.62 10.79
N LEU A 251 -8.55 -17.22 10.63
CA LEU A 251 -9.44 -16.86 11.74
C LEU A 251 -10.30 -18.04 12.19
N PRO A 252 -10.71 -18.09 13.48
CA PRO A 252 -11.71 -19.03 13.96
C PRO A 252 -13.10 -18.64 13.41
N ASP A 253 -13.83 -19.60 12.89
CA ASP A 253 -15.21 -19.39 12.47
C ASP A 253 -16.15 -19.46 13.69
N THR A 254 -16.26 -18.34 14.39
CA THR A 254 -17.10 -18.18 15.58
C THR A 254 -18.08 -17.03 15.38
N PRO A 255 -19.22 -17.00 16.11
CA PRO A 255 -20.15 -15.87 16.06
C PRO A 255 -19.48 -14.54 16.30
N ALA A 256 -18.48 -14.48 17.20
CA ALA A 256 -17.71 -13.28 17.49
C ALA A 256 -16.87 -12.80 16.28
N ALA A 257 -16.11 -13.71 15.68
CA ALA A 257 -15.29 -13.39 14.52
C ALA A 257 -16.15 -12.92 13.33
N ARG A 258 -17.29 -13.60 13.09
CA ARG A 258 -18.24 -13.19 12.04
C ARG A 258 -18.85 -11.81 12.29
N ALA A 259 -19.22 -11.51 13.55
CA ALA A 259 -19.76 -10.21 13.93
C ALA A 259 -18.71 -9.08 13.74
N GLU A 260 -17.47 -9.30 14.16
CA GLU A 260 -16.39 -8.33 13.94
C GLU A 260 -16.07 -8.16 12.45
N LEU A 261 -16.05 -9.23 11.64
CA LEU A 261 -15.87 -9.15 10.20
C LEU A 261 -16.99 -8.38 9.50
N ALA A 262 -18.25 -8.56 9.93
CA ALA A 262 -19.37 -7.78 9.39
C ALA A 262 -19.20 -6.28 9.63
N GLN A 263 -18.73 -5.89 10.82
CA GLN A 263 -18.43 -4.49 11.16
C GLN A 263 -17.21 -3.96 10.41
N TYR A 264 -16.18 -4.78 10.25
CA TYR A 264 -14.99 -4.48 9.44
C TYR A 264 -15.38 -4.23 7.97
N TYR A 265 -16.23 -5.06 7.37
CA TYR A 265 -16.73 -4.88 6.01
C TYR A 265 -17.50 -3.56 5.86
N GLN A 266 -18.26 -3.16 6.88
CA GLN A 266 -18.94 -1.86 6.88
C GLN A 266 -17.95 -0.70 6.84
N ALA A 267 -16.84 -0.76 7.59
CA ALA A 267 -15.78 0.25 7.56
C ALA A 267 -15.07 0.29 6.20
N VAL A 268 -14.81 -0.87 5.58
CA VAL A 268 -14.25 -0.95 4.21
C VAL A 268 -15.19 -0.32 3.19
N SER A 269 -16.50 -0.58 3.28
CA SER A 269 -17.48 0.02 2.36
C SER A 269 -17.64 1.54 2.56
N ARG A 270 -17.36 2.05 3.77
CA ARG A 270 -17.28 3.49 4.05
C ARG A 270 -16.05 4.10 3.36
N LEU A 271 -14.90 3.48 3.51
CA LEU A 271 -13.66 3.86 2.82
C LEU A 271 -13.86 3.90 1.30
N ASP A 272 -14.44 2.86 0.72
CA ASP A 272 -14.71 2.76 -0.74
C ASP A 272 -15.52 3.96 -1.26
N GLN A 273 -16.54 4.38 -0.53
CA GLN A 273 -17.36 5.54 -0.89
C GLN A 273 -16.54 6.84 -0.89
N GLY A 274 -15.65 7.01 0.09
CA GLY A 274 -14.73 8.15 0.13
C GLY A 274 -13.75 8.16 -1.04
N VAL A 275 -13.21 7.01 -1.40
CA VAL A 275 -12.33 6.88 -2.59
C VAL A 275 -13.11 7.23 -3.86
N GLY A 276 -14.36 6.77 -3.99
CA GLY A 276 -15.24 7.14 -5.10
C GLY A 276 -15.44 8.65 -5.20
N HIS A 277 -15.74 9.30 -4.08
CA HIS A 277 -15.92 10.75 -4.02
C HIS A 277 -14.65 11.52 -4.40
N LEU A 278 -13.48 11.08 -3.93
CA LEU A 278 -12.18 11.67 -4.28
C LEU A 278 -11.87 11.55 -5.78
N ILE A 279 -12.16 10.39 -6.38
CA ILE A 279 -12.01 10.16 -7.83
C ILE A 279 -12.96 11.07 -8.62
N ASP A 280 -14.18 11.29 -8.14
CA ASP A 280 -15.13 12.18 -8.79
C ASP A 280 -14.67 13.65 -8.74
N ILE A 281 -14.01 14.08 -7.67
CA ILE A 281 -13.37 15.41 -7.61
C ILE A 281 -12.29 15.51 -8.68
N LEU A 282 -11.40 14.51 -8.81
CA LEU A 282 -10.36 14.48 -9.84
C LEU A 282 -10.93 14.56 -11.26
N LYS A 283 -12.01 13.81 -11.54
CA LYS A 283 -12.69 13.81 -12.85
C LYS A 283 -13.30 15.17 -13.16
N ARG A 284 -14.02 15.77 -12.22
CA ARG A 284 -14.62 17.12 -12.39
C ARG A 284 -13.57 18.20 -12.57
N ALA A 285 -12.42 18.09 -11.92
CA ALA A 285 -11.29 18.99 -12.10
C ALA A 285 -10.51 18.77 -13.42
N GLY A 286 -10.86 17.77 -14.22
CA GLY A 286 -10.12 17.41 -15.44
C GLY A 286 -8.70 16.89 -15.16
N LYS A 287 -8.42 16.43 -13.93
CA LYS A 287 -7.09 15.97 -13.50
C LYS A 287 -6.95 14.44 -13.53
N TYR A 288 -8.05 13.70 -13.63
CA TYR A 288 -8.06 12.24 -13.52
C TYR A 288 -7.08 11.55 -14.49
N ASP A 289 -7.09 11.96 -15.76
CA ASP A 289 -6.28 11.30 -16.79
C ASP A 289 -4.77 11.56 -16.65
N ASN A 290 -4.39 12.69 -16.04
CA ASN A 290 -2.99 13.02 -15.76
C ASN A 290 -2.64 12.84 -14.26
N THR A 291 -3.23 11.85 -13.60
CA THR A 291 -2.92 11.52 -12.21
C THR A 291 -2.50 10.06 -12.08
N LEU A 292 -1.34 9.81 -11.48
CA LEU A 292 -0.97 8.50 -10.95
C LEU A 292 -1.76 8.28 -9.67
N ILE A 293 -2.68 7.31 -9.68
CA ILE A 293 -3.49 6.95 -8.52
C ILE A 293 -3.00 5.60 -8.00
N ILE A 294 -2.58 5.57 -6.75
CA ILE A 294 -2.11 4.37 -6.05
C ILE A 294 -3.03 4.13 -4.85
N TYR A 295 -3.66 2.97 -4.79
CA TYR A 295 -4.40 2.49 -3.62
C TYR A 295 -3.68 1.30 -3.01
N ILE A 296 -3.34 1.40 -1.73
CA ILE A 296 -2.69 0.35 -0.92
C ILE A 296 -3.23 0.35 0.51
N SER A 297 -2.89 -0.69 1.27
CA SER A 297 -2.97 -0.69 2.74
C SER A 297 -1.59 -0.61 3.36
N ASP A 298 -1.48 -0.05 4.55
CA ASP A 298 -0.20 -0.05 5.28
C ASP A 298 0.18 -1.43 5.80
N ASN A 299 -0.78 -2.21 6.34
CA ASN A 299 -0.58 -3.60 6.76
C ASN A 299 -1.90 -4.39 6.68
N GLY A 300 -1.84 -5.68 7.01
CA GLY A 300 -2.99 -6.57 6.94
C GLY A 300 -4.05 -6.30 7.99
N ILE A 301 -5.19 -6.97 7.82
CA ILE A 301 -6.40 -6.83 8.63
C ILE A 301 -6.13 -6.82 10.14
N ALA A 302 -6.85 -5.95 10.88
CA ALA A 302 -6.74 -5.78 12.33
C ALA A 302 -7.32 -6.98 13.11
N PHE A 303 -6.81 -8.18 12.85
CA PHE A 303 -7.19 -9.42 13.52
C PHE A 303 -5.96 -10.21 13.92
N PRO A 304 -6.04 -11.01 15.01
CA PRO A 304 -4.94 -11.90 15.40
C PRO A 304 -4.58 -12.86 14.25
N GLY A 305 -3.28 -13.06 14.02
CA GLY A 305 -2.79 -13.87 12.90
C GLY A 305 -2.48 -13.10 11.62
N ALA A 306 -2.83 -11.81 11.56
CA ALA A 306 -2.51 -10.89 10.46
C ALA A 306 -1.66 -9.72 10.94
N LYS A 307 -2.25 -8.61 11.40
CA LYS A 307 -1.52 -7.46 11.95
C LYS A 307 -0.50 -7.92 13.00
N THR A 308 0.66 -7.27 13.04
CA THR A 308 1.84 -7.57 13.87
C THR A 308 2.56 -8.89 13.56
N THR A 309 2.03 -9.75 12.67
CA THR A 309 2.69 -10.99 12.27
C THR A 309 3.47 -10.83 10.96
N THR A 310 4.31 -11.82 10.66
CA THR A 310 5.00 -11.93 9.37
C THR A 310 4.39 -13.00 8.46
N TYR A 311 3.19 -13.47 8.78
CA TYR A 311 2.40 -14.35 7.90
C TYR A 311 1.79 -13.56 6.74
N ASP A 312 1.48 -14.23 5.63
CA ASP A 312 0.94 -13.55 4.44
C ASP A 312 -0.33 -12.73 4.73
N PRO A 313 -1.27 -13.13 5.60
CA PRO A 313 -2.39 -12.25 5.96
C PRO A 313 -2.01 -10.89 6.55
N GLY A 314 -0.82 -10.78 7.16
CA GLY A 314 -0.28 -9.52 7.66
C GLY A 314 0.51 -8.74 6.61
N LEU A 315 1.12 -9.44 5.65
CA LEU A 315 2.09 -8.85 4.71
C LEU A 315 1.54 -8.66 3.29
N GLN A 316 0.74 -9.61 2.77
CA GLN A 316 0.21 -9.56 1.39
C GLN A 316 -1.06 -8.70 1.34
N LEU A 317 -1.03 -7.64 0.55
CA LEU A 317 -1.98 -6.54 0.64
C LEU A 317 -2.55 -6.13 -0.70
N PRO A 318 -3.73 -5.47 -0.73
CA PRO A 318 -4.24 -4.89 -1.95
C PRO A 318 -3.30 -3.80 -2.48
N CYS A 319 -3.10 -3.84 -3.79
CA CYS A 319 -2.38 -2.81 -4.53
C CYS A 319 -3.03 -2.61 -5.90
N ILE A 320 -3.62 -1.44 -6.09
CA ILE A 320 -4.30 -1.06 -7.33
C ILE A 320 -3.66 0.24 -7.80
N ILE A 321 -3.13 0.27 -9.02
CA ILE A 321 -2.46 1.44 -9.55
C ILE A 321 -3.05 1.81 -10.91
N ARG A 322 -3.52 3.05 -11.01
CA ARG A 322 -3.94 3.63 -12.27
C ARG A 322 -2.89 4.68 -12.69
N ALA A 323 -2.13 4.35 -13.74
CA ALA A 323 -1.12 5.26 -14.29
C ALA A 323 -1.71 6.16 -15.38
N PRO A 324 -1.17 7.39 -15.60
CA PRO A 324 -1.48 8.19 -16.78
C PRO A 324 -1.11 7.44 -18.08
N ALA A 325 -1.81 7.76 -19.16
CA ALA A 325 -1.54 7.21 -20.50
C ALA A 325 -1.43 5.67 -20.57
N ARG A 326 -2.17 4.97 -19.68
CA ARG A 326 -2.21 3.50 -19.64
C ARG A 326 -2.69 2.91 -20.97
N ARG A 327 -2.09 1.77 -21.34
CA ARG A 327 -2.42 1.05 -22.58
C ARG A 327 -3.33 -0.15 -22.34
N HIS A 328 -3.27 -0.73 -21.14
CA HIS A 328 -3.96 -1.98 -20.77
C HIS A 328 -4.79 -1.83 -19.51
N PRO A 329 -5.99 -1.15 -19.57
CA PRO A 329 -6.89 -1.09 -18.41
C PRO A 329 -7.32 -2.49 -17.96
N GLY A 330 -7.40 -2.71 -16.64
CA GLY A 330 -7.76 -3.99 -16.04
C GLY A 330 -6.64 -5.03 -16.06
N ALA A 331 -5.39 -4.63 -16.34
CA ALA A 331 -4.24 -5.52 -16.31
C ALA A 331 -4.03 -6.14 -14.93
N ILE A 332 -3.48 -7.36 -14.92
CA ILE A 332 -3.08 -8.07 -13.70
C ILE A 332 -1.56 -8.19 -13.72
N GLN A 333 -0.94 -7.75 -12.62
CA GLN A 333 0.50 -7.85 -12.41
C GLN A 333 0.80 -8.86 -11.31
N ASP A 334 1.59 -9.89 -11.62
CA ASP A 334 1.97 -10.96 -10.68
C ASP A 334 3.37 -10.78 -10.08
N ALA A 335 4.08 -9.71 -10.42
CA ALA A 335 5.37 -9.39 -9.83
C ALA A 335 5.27 -9.25 -8.31
N MET A 336 6.25 -9.81 -7.62
CA MET A 336 6.37 -9.64 -6.17
C MET A 336 7.00 -8.29 -5.87
N ILE A 337 6.18 -7.31 -5.53
CA ILE A 337 6.61 -5.97 -5.13
C ILE A 337 6.45 -5.77 -3.64
N SER A 338 7.24 -4.87 -3.07
CA SER A 338 7.11 -4.46 -1.68
C SER A 338 6.89 -2.94 -1.55
N TRP A 339 6.45 -2.49 -0.37
CA TRP A 339 6.28 -1.06 -0.13
C TRP A 339 7.59 -0.26 -0.20
N ALA A 340 8.75 -0.91 -0.09
CA ALA A 340 10.04 -0.27 -0.35
C ALA A 340 10.22 0.14 -1.82
N ASP A 341 9.50 -0.49 -2.75
CA ASP A 341 9.55 -0.21 -4.19
C ASP A 341 8.69 0.99 -4.60
N LEU A 342 7.79 1.48 -3.73
CA LEU A 342 6.84 2.56 -4.06
C LEU A 342 7.54 3.90 -4.27
N THR A 343 8.36 4.34 -3.32
CA THR A 343 9.08 5.62 -3.42
C THR A 343 9.94 5.70 -4.68
N PRO A 344 10.83 4.73 -5.00
CA PRO A 344 11.60 4.79 -6.26
C PRO A 344 10.72 4.72 -7.51
N THR A 345 9.58 4.02 -7.47
CA THR A 345 8.64 3.98 -8.61
C THR A 345 7.94 5.32 -8.82
N ILE A 346 7.48 5.96 -7.75
CA ILE A 346 6.82 7.26 -7.81
C ILE A 346 7.78 8.33 -8.35
N LEU A 347 9.03 8.35 -7.87
CA LEU A 347 10.06 9.27 -8.36
C LEU A 347 10.41 9.02 -9.83
N ASP A 348 10.47 7.76 -10.24
CA ASP A 348 10.69 7.41 -11.66
C ASP A 348 9.53 7.89 -12.55
N VAL A 349 8.27 7.76 -12.11
CA VAL A 349 7.10 8.30 -12.81
C VAL A 349 7.12 9.83 -12.83
N ALA A 350 7.63 10.47 -11.78
CA ALA A 350 7.81 11.90 -11.70
C ALA A 350 9.00 12.42 -12.55
N ASN A 351 9.78 11.52 -13.16
CA ASN A 351 11.05 11.80 -13.84
C ASN A 351 12.09 12.51 -12.94
N ASP A 352 12.09 12.16 -11.65
CA ASP A 352 13.00 12.72 -10.61
C ASP A 352 13.78 11.62 -9.87
N THR A 353 14.20 10.57 -10.56
CA THR A 353 15.00 9.50 -9.95
C THR A 353 16.38 10.05 -9.55
N PRO A 354 16.73 10.03 -8.25
CA PRO A 354 18.01 10.53 -7.81
C PRO A 354 19.18 9.69 -8.36
N PRO A 355 20.34 10.31 -8.67
CA PRO A 355 21.49 9.56 -9.24
C PRO A 355 22.03 8.46 -8.31
N ASP A 356 21.81 8.59 -6.99
CA ASP A 356 22.23 7.64 -5.98
C ASP A 356 21.09 6.66 -5.56
N ALA A 357 20.03 6.52 -6.37
CA ALA A 357 18.83 5.75 -6.04
C ALA A 357 19.15 4.33 -5.53
N ALA A 358 20.08 3.63 -6.19
CA ALA A 358 20.47 2.27 -5.79
C ALA A 358 21.13 2.18 -4.40
N ALA A 359 21.78 3.26 -3.93
CA ALA A 359 22.36 3.34 -2.60
C ALA A 359 21.37 3.90 -1.57
N ARG A 360 20.44 4.75 -2.02
CA ARG A 360 19.45 5.42 -1.19
C ARG A 360 18.30 4.53 -0.79
N PHE A 361 17.74 3.76 -1.74
CA PHE A 361 16.56 2.92 -1.55
C PHE A 361 16.94 1.45 -1.37
N ASP A 362 16.16 0.73 -0.60
CA ASP A 362 16.23 -0.74 -0.50
C ASP A 362 15.39 -1.41 -1.59
N GLY A 363 14.35 -0.72 -2.03
CA GLY A 363 13.49 -1.09 -3.14
C GLY A 363 14.00 -0.55 -4.49
N ARG A 364 13.25 -0.84 -5.54
CA ARG A 364 13.54 -0.44 -6.92
C ARG A 364 12.28 -0.13 -7.70
N SER A 365 12.40 0.67 -8.75
CA SER A 365 11.24 1.02 -9.59
C SER A 365 10.67 -0.20 -10.30
N PHE A 366 9.34 -0.31 -10.26
CA PHE A 366 8.55 -1.23 -11.08
C PHE A 366 7.68 -0.49 -12.12
N ARG A 367 8.08 0.74 -12.50
CA ARG A 367 7.34 1.59 -13.46
C ARG A 367 6.94 0.84 -14.73
N ALA A 368 7.83 0.00 -15.30
CA ALA A 368 7.54 -0.78 -16.49
C ALA A 368 6.35 -1.73 -16.31
N GLY A 369 6.07 -2.20 -15.09
CA GLY A 369 4.95 -3.09 -14.77
C GLY A 369 3.62 -2.39 -14.51
N LEU A 370 3.57 -1.06 -14.50
CA LEU A 370 2.32 -0.31 -14.22
C LEU A 370 1.22 -0.53 -15.27
N ASP A 371 1.58 -1.00 -16.43
CA ASP A 371 0.68 -1.30 -17.55
C ASP A 371 0.54 -2.82 -17.80
N GLY A 372 0.87 -3.65 -16.79
CA GLY A 372 0.79 -5.10 -16.86
C GLY A 372 1.95 -5.80 -17.58
N GLU A 373 2.98 -5.06 -18.00
CA GLU A 373 4.17 -5.67 -18.62
C GLU A 373 4.91 -6.55 -17.62
N LYS A 374 5.40 -7.71 -18.10
CA LYS A 374 6.12 -8.66 -17.25
C LYS A 374 7.41 -8.04 -16.72
N LEU A 375 7.56 -8.04 -15.41
CA LEU A 375 8.78 -7.60 -14.72
C LEU A 375 9.72 -8.78 -14.48
N THR A 376 11.03 -8.57 -14.67
CA THR A 376 12.08 -9.54 -14.36
C THR A 376 12.71 -9.25 -13.01
N GLY A 377 13.01 -10.31 -12.26
CA GLY A 377 13.67 -10.22 -10.96
C GLY A 377 12.76 -9.82 -9.79
N PHE A 378 11.47 -9.61 -10.00
CA PHE A 378 10.48 -9.38 -8.94
C PHE A 378 9.84 -10.72 -8.51
N ASP A 379 10.67 -11.62 -7.98
CA ASP A 379 10.31 -13.00 -7.62
C ASP A 379 10.49 -13.30 -6.12
N GLU A 380 10.94 -12.31 -5.35
CA GLU A 380 11.11 -12.42 -3.91
C GLU A 380 10.97 -11.05 -3.22
N ILE A 381 10.54 -11.08 -1.98
CA ILE A 381 10.49 -9.92 -1.08
C ILE A 381 11.12 -10.26 0.26
N TYR A 382 11.44 -9.21 1.00
CA TYR A 382 11.94 -9.28 2.36
C TYR A 382 11.03 -8.48 3.29
N ALA A 383 10.86 -8.99 4.51
CA ALA A 383 10.08 -8.30 5.54
C ALA A 383 10.76 -8.43 6.91
N SER A 384 10.43 -7.53 7.80
CA SER A 384 10.95 -7.53 9.17
C SER A 384 9.89 -7.00 10.13
N HIS A 385 9.91 -7.52 11.34
CA HIS A 385 9.18 -6.96 12.48
C HIS A 385 10.16 -6.81 13.63
N THR A 386 10.00 -5.81 14.48
CA THR A 386 10.85 -5.67 15.67
C THR A 386 10.01 -5.31 16.89
N PHE A 387 9.26 -4.22 16.80
CA PHE A 387 8.28 -3.78 17.77
C PHE A 387 6.97 -3.46 17.07
N HIS A 388 5.86 -3.50 17.80
CA HIS A 388 4.66 -2.74 17.51
C HIS A 388 4.54 -1.66 18.60
N GLU A 389 4.06 -1.99 19.76
CA GLU A 389 4.15 -1.18 20.98
C GLU A 389 5.54 -1.34 21.61
N ILE A 390 5.99 -0.40 22.43
CA ILE A 390 7.35 -0.41 22.99
C ILE A 390 7.67 -1.66 23.82
N GLN A 391 6.68 -2.23 24.49
CA GLN A 391 6.82 -3.46 25.29
C GLN A 391 6.80 -4.74 24.43
N MET A 392 6.47 -4.65 23.15
CA MET A 392 6.28 -5.79 22.26
C MET A 392 7.55 -6.11 21.45
N TYR A 393 8.65 -6.36 22.12
CA TYR A 393 9.90 -6.77 21.46
C TYR A 393 9.83 -8.22 21.01
N TYR A 394 9.75 -8.44 19.70
CA TYR A 394 9.83 -9.77 19.09
C TYR A 394 10.37 -9.66 17.65
N PRO A 395 11.70 -9.51 17.50
CA PRO A 395 12.28 -9.31 16.16
C PRO A 395 12.14 -10.57 15.30
N MET A 396 11.61 -10.39 14.11
CA MET A 396 11.47 -11.40 13.07
C MET A 396 12.08 -10.88 11.77
N ARG A 397 12.67 -11.78 10.98
CA ARG A 397 13.18 -11.48 9.63
C ARG A 397 12.66 -12.50 8.64
N VAL A 398 12.28 -12.05 7.46
CA VAL A 398 11.60 -12.88 6.46
C VAL A 398 12.25 -12.71 5.10
N VAL A 399 12.42 -13.84 4.41
CA VAL A 399 12.53 -13.90 2.96
C VAL A 399 11.39 -14.74 2.41
N ARG A 400 10.68 -14.20 1.43
CA ARG A 400 9.53 -14.83 0.79
C ARG A 400 9.77 -14.84 -0.73
N THR A 401 9.91 -16.03 -1.29
CA THR A 401 9.98 -16.28 -2.74
C THR A 401 8.60 -16.70 -3.26
N ARG A 402 8.45 -16.95 -4.56
CA ARG A 402 7.16 -17.41 -5.12
C ARG A 402 6.66 -18.72 -4.51
N GLN A 403 7.55 -19.60 -4.06
CA GLN A 403 7.19 -20.90 -3.51
C GLN A 403 7.41 -20.98 -2.00
N TYR A 404 8.56 -20.54 -1.51
CA TYR A 404 8.95 -20.74 -0.11
C TYR A 404 9.01 -19.43 0.66
N LYS A 405 8.71 -19.52 1.94
CA LYS A 405 8.85 -18.44 2.90
C LYS A 405 9.62 -18.95 4.11
N LEU A 406 10.69 -18.25 4.46
CA LEU A 406 11.44 -18.47 5.69
C LEU A 406 11.22 -17.30 6.63
N ILE A 407 10.87 -17.59 7.88
CA ILE A 407 10.80 -16.65 9.00
C ILE A 407 11.90 -17.04 9.99
N HIS A 408 12.76 -16.10 10.35
CA HIS A 408 13.73 -16.23 11.44
C HIS A 408 13.22 -15.41 12.63
N ASN A 409 12.79 -16.11 13.68
CA ASN A 409 12.32 -15.54 14.94
C ASN A 409 13.52 -15.34 15.88
N LEU A 410 14.09 -14.14 15.92
CA LEU A 410 15.29 -13.87 16.72
C LEU A 410 15.05 -13.94 18.23
N ALA A 411 13.82 -13.72 18.68
CA ALA A 411 13.45 -13.80 20.09
C ALA A 411 12.59 -15.04 20.40
N TRP A 412 12.79 -16.14 19.67
CA TRP A 412 12.00 -17.37 19.78
C TRP A 412 11.85 -17.96 21.19
N PRO A 413 12.77 -17.78 22.15
CA PRO A 413 12.56 -18.26 23.53
C PRO A 413 11.47 -17.48 24.28
N LEU A 414 11.08 -16.28 23.78
CA LEU A 414 10.04 -15.47 24.41
C LEU A 414 8.66 -15.87 23.89
N THR A 415 7.64 -15.62 24.70
CA THR A 415 6.25 -15.66 24.25
C THR A 415 6.02 -14.56 23.23
N TYR A 416 5.45 -14.88 22.07
CA TYR A 416 5.11 -13.90 21.05
C TYR A 416 4.04 -12.93 21.55
N PRO A 417 4.35 -11.63 21.64
CA PRO A 417 3.38 -10.62 22.03
C PRO A 417 2.62 -10.14 20.79
N PHE A 418 1.39 -9.67 20.97
CA PHE A 418 0.64 -9.00 19.90
C PHE A 418 -0.16 -7.82 20.45
N ALA A 419 -0.56 -6.91 19.53
CA ALA A 419 -1.14 -5.62 19.85
C ALA A 419 -2.31 -5.71 20.82
N LEU A 420 -2.43 -4.74 21.72
CA LEU A 420 -3.46 -4.71 22.75
C LEU A 420 -4.88 -4.72 22.18
N ASP A 421 -5.10 -4.02 21.07
CA ASP A 421 -6.38 -4.00 20.34
C ASP A 421 -6.79 -5.38 19.79
N LEU A 422 -5.81 -6.23 19.45
CA LEU A 422 -6.04 -7.61 19.02
C LEU A 422 -6.24 -8.55 20.21
N LEU A 423 -5.47 -8.36 21.28
CA LEU A 423 -5.56 -9.16 22.51
C LEU A 423 -6.94 -9.00 23.19
N GLN A 424 -7.49 -7.78 23.13
CA GLN A 424 -8.81 -7.46 23.68
C GLN A 424 -9.97 -7.70 22.69
N SER A 425 -9.68 -8.17 21.48
CA SER A 425 -10.72 -8.40 20.47
C SER A 425 -11.67 -9.52 20.89
N PRO A 426 -12.99 -9.38 20.65
CA PRO A 426 -13.96 -10.44 20.83
C PRO A 426 -13.57 -11.74 20.09
N THR A 427 -12.97 -11.64 18.92
CA THR A 427 -12.46 -12.80 18.16
C THR A 427 -11.41 -13.59 18.96
N TRP A 428 -10.43 -12.91 19.58
CA TRP A 428 -9.40 -13.57 20.40
C TRP A 428 -9.99 -14.12 21.68
N ILE A 429 -10.77 -13.32 22.40
CA ILE A 429 -11.37 -13.69 23.69
C ILE A 429 -12.29 -14.91 23.53
N SER A 430 -13.09 -14.95 22.47
CA SER A 430 -13.98 -16.10 22.22
C SER A 430 -13.20 -17.38 21.93
N ALA A 431 -12.13 -17.31 21.11
CA ALA A 431 -11.30 -18.46 20.77
C ALA A 431 -10.57 -19.03 22.00
N THR A 432 -10.11 -18.17 22.91
CA THR A 432 -9.41 -18.60 24.14
C THR A 432 -10.35 -19.18 25.20
N LYS A 433 -11.65 -18.84 25.15
CA LYS A 433 -12.67 -19.37 26.08
C LYS A 433 -13.39 -20.62 25.58
N THR A 434 -13.47 -20.80 24.25
CA THR A 434 -14.10 -21.97 23.62
C THR A 434 -13.05 -23.06 23.38
N ASN A 435 -13.48 -24.33 23.31
CA ASN A 435 -12.62 -25.51 23.08
C ASN A 435 -11.39 -25.57 24.00
N HIS A 436 -11.52 -25.17 25.25
CA HIS A 436 -10.45 -25.12 26.24
C HIS A 436 -9.25 -24.21 25.83
N GLY A 437 -9.43 -23.29 24.88
CA GLY A 437 -8.36 -22.40 24.39
C GLY A 437 -7.25 -23.11 23.62
N GLU A 438 -7.57 -24.21 22.93
CA GLU A 438 -6.55 -25.00 22.24
C GLU A 438 -6.16 -24.42 20.86
N TYR A 439 -7.15 -23.91 20.12
CA TYR A 439 -6.95 -23.45 18.74
C TYR A 439 -7.41 -22.01 18.51
N PHE A 440 -6.63 -21.31 17.68
CA PHE A 440 -7.03 -20.08 17.00
C PHE A 440 -7.06 -20.34 15.48
N GLY A 441 -8.23 -20.37 14.89
CA GLY A 441 -8.39 -20.85 13.51
C GLY A 441 -7.92 -22.31 13.38
N LYS A 442 -6.99 -22.54 12.47
CA LYS A 442 -6.38 -23.87 12.25
C LYS A 442 -5.05 -24.05 12.98
N ARG A 443 -4.52 -23.03 13.64
CA ARG A 443 -3.26 -23.06 14.39
C ARG A 443 -3.53 -23.25 15.87
N THR A 444 -2.75 -24.08 16.57
CA THR A 444 -2.84 -24.12 18.02
C THR A 444 -2.39 -22.80 18.63
N ILE A 445 -3.03 -22.37 19.72
CA ILE A 445 -2.63 -21.16 20.46
C ILE A 445 -1.20 -21.31 20.97
N ALA A 446 -0.81 -22.50 21.40
CA ALA A 446 0.57 -22.77 21.81
C ALA A 446 1.58 -22.50 20.66
N ALA A 447 1.32 -23.00 19.44
CA ALA A 447 2.18 -22.76 18.29
C ALA A 447 2.14 -21.29 17.82
N PHE A 448 1.06 -20.57 18.08
CA PHE A 448 0.95 -19.16 17.78
C PHE A 448 1.80 -18.29 18.73
N LEU A 449 1.81 -18.63 20.02
CA LEU A 449 2.51 -17.88 21.09
C LEU A 449 3.96 -18.30 21.29
N HIS A 450 4.31 -19.58 21.04
CA HIS A 450 5.66 -20.13 21.24
C HIS A 450 6.21 -20.61 19.90
N ARG A 451 6.77 -19.68 19.16
CA ARG A 451 7.28 -19.91 17.81
C ARG A 451 8.71 -20.48 17.87
N PRO A 452 9.06 -21.43 16.97
CA PRO A 452 10.43 -21.91 16.87
C PRO A 452 11.35 -20.83 16.25
N GLU A 453 12.67 -21.02 16.38
CA GLU A 453 13.67 -20.13 15.78
C GLU A 453 13.46 -19.94 14.28
N TYR A 454 13.17 -21.03 13.56
CA TYR A 454 12.88 -20.98 12.13
C TYR A 454 11.52 -21.55 11.81
N GLU A 455 10.79 -20.82 10.96
CA GLU A 455 9.59 -21.31 10.31
C GLU A 455 9.84 -21.31 8.78
N LEU A 456 9.60 -22.47 8.14
CA LEU A 456 9.70 -22.64 6.69
C LEU A 456 8.38 -23.16 6.15
N TYR A 457 7.81 -22.47 5.17
CA TYR A 457 6.55 -22.83 4.54
C TYR A 457 6.68 -22.96 3.03
N ASP A 458 6.03 -23.99 2.44
CA ASP A 458 5.73 -24.05 1.01
C ASP A 458 4.40 -23.35 0.74
N ILE A 459 4.45 -22.10 0.38
CA ILE A 459 3.26 -21.25 0.23
C ILE A 459 2.31 -21.72 -0.88
N GLN A 460 2.83 -22.44 -1.88
CA GLN A 460 1.99 -22.97 -2.95
C GLN A 460 1.14 -24.16 -2.50
N ARG A 461 1.65 -24.96 -1.56
CA ARG A 461 0.98 -26.15 -1.03
C ARG A 461 0.27 -25.87 0.30
N ASP A 462 0.79 -24.92 1.06
CA ASP A 462 0.29 -24.51 2.38
C ASP A 462 0.15 -22.98 2.46
N PRO A 463 -0.80 -22.39 1.74
CA PRO A 463 -1.03 -20.93 1.75
C PRO A 463 -1.50 -20.42 3.13
N GLY A 464 -1.90 -21.32 4.04
CA GLY A 464 -2.25 -21.00 5.42
C GLY A 464 -1.07 -20.97 6.39
N GLU A 465 0.15 -21.32 5.93
CA GLU A 465 1.38 -21.36 6.73
C GLU A 465 1.23 -22.19 8.02
N LEU A 466 0.61 -23.37 7.91
CA LEU A 466 0.27 -24.22 9.06
C LEU A 466 1.31 -25.30 9.32
N HIS A 467 2.04 -25.75 8.29
CA HIS A 467 2.98 -26.86 8.36
C HIS A 467 4.41 -26.36 8.26
N ASN A 468 5.07 -26.19 9.41
CA ASN A 468 6.44 -25.75 9.46
C ASN A 468 7.41 -26.86 9.02
N LEU A 469 8.12 -26.67 7.90
CA LEU A 469 9.08 -27.60 7.29
C LEU A 469 10.51 -27.37 7.77
N ALA A 470 10.77 -26.41 8.65
CA ALA A 470 12.13 -25.99 9.03
C ALA A 470 12.96 -27.11 9.71
N ALA A 471 12.30 -28.06 10.38
CA ALA A 471 12.94 -29.22 11.04
C ALA A 471 13.03 -30.47 10.14
N ASP A 472 12.38 -30.49 8.97
CA ASP A 472 12.40 -31.64 8.05
C ASP A 472 13.73 -31.65 7.26
N PRO A 473 14.53 -32.73 7.38
CA PRO A 473 15.81 -32.85 6.65
C PRO A 473 15.67 -32.76 5.13
N ALA A 474 14.51 -33.13 4.57
CA ALA A 474 14.25 -33.05 3.13
C ALA A 474 14.28 -31.58 2.61
N PHE A 475 14.02 -30.59 3.48
CA PHE A 475 14.02 -29.17 3.14
C PHE A 475 15.26 -28.42 3.66
N ALA A 476 16.28 -29.13 4.19
CA ALA A 476 17.48 -28.49 4.74
C ALA A 476 18.21 -27.61 3.71
N ALA A 477 18.33 -28.06 2.47
CA ALA A 477 18.98 -27.29 1.40
C ALA A 477 18.18 -26.01 1.05
N VAL A 478 16.84 -26.08 1.00
CA VAL A 478 15.96 -24.93 0.78
C VAL A 478 16.10 -23.93 1.92
N LYS A 479 16.02 -24.40 3.17
CA LYS A 479 16.16 -23.56 4.36
C LYS A 479 17.49 -22.81 4.35
N ASN A 480 18.62 -23.53 4.15
CA ASN A 480 19.96 -22.93 4.15
C ASN A 480 20.12 -21.89 3.02
N GLY A 481 19.61 -22.19 1.82
CA GLY A 481 19.64 -21.22 0.71
C GLY A 481 18.86 -19.94 1.02
N LEU A 482 17.71 -20.03 1.71
CA LEU A 482 16.94 -18.87 2.13
C LEU A 482 17.61 -18.10 3.29
N ILE A 483 18.29 -18.80 4.21
CA ILE A 483 19.12 -18.17 5.27
C ILE A 483 20.22 -17.31 4.64
N GLU A 484 20.94 -17.83 3.66
CA GLU A 484 21.99 -17.05 2.98
C GLU A 484 21.44 -15.84 2.25
N LYS A 485 20.29 -15.96 1.56
CA LYS A 485 19.59 -14.81 0.97
C LYS A 485 19.25 -13.74 2.03
N LEU A 486 18.72 -14.17 3.18
CA LEU A 486 18.34 -13.28 4.28
C LEU A 486 19.56 -12.56 4.85
N LYS A 487 20.68 -13.25 5.07
CA LYS A 487 21.94 -12.64 5.52
C LYS A 487 22.45 -11.59 4.55
N LEU A 488 22.49 -11.89 3.25
CA LEU A 488 22.91 -10.94 2.21
C LEU A 488 22.00 -9.69 2.19
N PHE A 489 20.69 -9.89 2.33
CA PHE A 489 19.74 -8.77 2.43
C PHE A 489 20.01 -7.89 3.66
N GLN A 490 20.17 -8.49 4.85
CA GLN A 490 20.47 -7.77 6.09
C GLN A 490 21.80 -6.99 6.01
N GLN A 491 22.84 -7.56 5.43
CA GLN A 491 24.10 -6.86 5.18
C GLN A 491 23.92 -5.66 4.25
N ARG A 492 23.26 -5.86 3.12
CA ARG A 492 22.99 -4.79 2.14
C ARG A 492 22.19 -3.63 2.74
N THR A 493 21.19 -3.94 3.55
CA THR A 493 20.30 -2.96 4.17
C THR A 493 20.81 -2.45 5.51
N LYS A 494 22.02 -2.88 5.96
CA LYS A 494 22.63 -2.48 7.24
C LYS A 494 21.72 -2.76 8.45
N ASP A 495 21.07 -3.93 8.46
CA ASP A 495 20.17 -4.33 9.53
C ASP A 495 20.95 -4.48 10.84
N PRO A 496 20.63 -3.71 11.91
CA PRO A 496 21.33 -3.82 13.20
C PRO A 496 21.30 -5.22 13.84
N TRP A 497 20.24 -5.98 13.55
CA TRP A 497 20.08 -7.36 14.04
C TRP A 497 20.92 -8.39 13.27
N PHE A 498 21.66 -7.99 12.24
CA PHE A 498 22.59 -8.87 11.56
C PHE A 498 23.64 -9.47 12.51
N SER A 499 24.05 -8.72 13.53
CA SER A 499 25.00 -9.19 14.56
C SER A 499 24.55 -10.45 15.29
N LYS A 500 23.23 -10.73 15.34
CA LYS A 500 22.69 -11.94 15.97
C LYS A 500 23.12 -13.25 15.33
N TRP A 501 23.53 -13.24 14.08
CA TRP A 501 24.12 -14.42 13.43
C TRP A 501 25.47 -14.87 14.01
N SER A 502 26.15 -14.04 14.79
CA SER A 502 27.50 -14.29 15.27
C SER A 502 27.63 -14.57 16.76
N TYR A 503 26.62 -14.27 17.58
CA TYR A 503 26.73 -14.41 19.02
C TYR A 503 25.44 -14.83 19.77
N GLU A 504 24.49 -15.45 19.08
CA GLU A 504 23.35 -16.13 19.73
C GLU A 504 23.10 -17.52 19.19
#